data_f8eba834b9ed54f4fe6fb4bbf8d15c4f
#
_entry.id   f8eba834b9ed54f4fe6fb4bbf8d15c4f
#
_cell.length_a   1.000
_cell.length_b   1.000
_cell.length_c   1.000
_cell.angle_alpha   90.00
_cell.angle_beta   90.00
_cell.angle_gamma   90.00
#
_symmetry.space_group_name_H-M   'P 1'
#
loop_
_entity.id
_entity.type
_entity.pdbx_description
1 polymer ?
#
loop_
_entity_poly.entity_id
_entity_poly.type
_entity_poly.pdbx_seq_one_letter_code
_entity_poly.pdbx_strand_id
1 'polypeptide(L)'
;MKKFIGKLGLFLSCGFIYCMIEILFRGWSHWSMFVLTGFLGVFCVDSINNTLSFDCDYIVQILISTILCTIGEGISGIILNVWLQLNVWDYSKMTFGTFFFGQCNVLFCFAWMLIISIIIFYCDAYNYYILKIEPCPYYIIFGYKFLQFKERKN
;
A
#
# COMPACT_ATOMS: atom_id res chain seq x y z
N MET A 1 -17.10 -12.83 10.96
CA MET A 1 -17.89 -11.77 10.28
C MET A 1 -17.25 -10.38 10.44
N LYS A 2 -17.03 -9.82 11.66
CA LYS A 2 -16.43 -8.47 11.85
C LYS A 2 -15.06 -8.27 11.15
N LYS A 3 -14.14 -9.24 11.25
CA LYS A 3 -12.82 -9.15 10.58
C LYS A 3 -12.95 -9.08 9.05
N PHE A 4 -13.85 -9.86 8.44
CA PHE A 4 -14.06 -9.85 6.99
C PHE A 4 -14.63 -8.51 6.50
N ILE A 5 -15.67 -8.02 7.18
CA ILE A 5 -16.26 -6.70 6.87
C ILE A 5 -15.22 -5.59 7.03
N GLY A 6 -14.36 -5.68 8.08
CA GLY A 6 -13.28 -4.74 8.28
C GLY A 6 -12.24 -4.75 7.16
N LYS A 7 -11.80 -5.94 6.72
CA LYS A 7 -10.87 -6.06 5.58
C LYS A 7 -11.50 -5.55 4.27
N LEU A 8 -12.79 -5.78 4.07
CA LEU A 8 -13.51 -5.21 2.92
C LEU A 8 -13.54 -3.67 2.98
N GLY A 9 -13.82 -3.09 4.16
CA GLY A 9 -13.76 -1.65 4.35
C GLY A 9 -12.37 -1.07 4.07
N LEU A 10 -11.32 -1.77 4.52
CA LEU A 10 -9.94 -1.38 4.26
C LEU A 10 -9.60 -1.47 2.76
N PHE A 11 -10.02 -2.54 2.08
CA PHE A 11 -9.87 -2.71 0.63
C PHE A 11 -10.50 -1.54 -0.13
N LEU A 12 -11.76 -1.22 0.16
CA LEU A 12 -12.48 -0.13 -0.50
C LEU A 12 -11.82 1.22 -0.26
N SER A 13 -11.39 1.49 0.97
CA SER A 13 -10.76 2.77 1.32
C SER A 13 -9.36 2.93 0.71
N CYS A 14 -8.52 1.89 0.72
CA CYS A 14 -7.20 1.93 0.06
C CYS A 14 -7.34 2.14 -1.45
N GLY A 15 -8.26 1.40 -2.10
CA GLY A 15 -8.55 1.58 -3.51
C GLY A 15 -9.02 2.99 -3.84
N PHE A 16 -9.94 3.54 -3.03
CA PHE A 16 -10.44 4.90 -3.20
C PHE A 16 -9.36 5.97 -3.00
N ILE A 17 -8.57 5.86 -1.93
CA ILE A 17 -7.48 6.81 -1.64
C ILE A 17 -6.49 6.85 -2.80
N TYR A 18 -6.09 5.67 -3.32
CA TYR A 18 -5.15 5.62 -4.44
C TYR A 18 -5.74 6.24 -5.72
N CYS A 19 -6.99 5.90 -6.07
CA CYS A 19 -7.64 6.50 -7.23
C CYS A 19 -7.75 8.02 -7.12
N MET A 20 -8.02 8.55 -5.92
CA MET A 20 -8.01 10.01 -5.68
C MET A 20 -6.63 10.61 -5.90
N ILE A 21 -5.56 9.98 -5.38
CA ILE A 21 -4.18 10.43 -5.63
C ILE A 21 -3.88 10.43 -7.14
N GLU A 22 -4.26 9.36 -7.83
CA GLU A 22 -4.01 9.21 -9.26
C GLU A 22 -4.76 10.26 -10.10
N ILE A 23 -6.03 10.53 -9.77
CA ILE A 23 -6.84 11.58 -10.41
C ILE A 23 -6.21 12.96 -10.18
N LEU A 24 -5.74 13.24 -8.97
CA LEU A 24 -5.07 14.51 -8.66
C LEU A 24 -3.75 14.67 -9.42
N PHE A 25 -3.03 13.57 -9.67
CA PHE A 25 -1.73 13.60 -10.33
C PHE A 25 -1.82 13.62 -11.86
N ARG A 26 -2.69 12.80 -12.47
CA ARG A 26 -2.79 12.64 -13.92
C ARG A 26 -4.19 12.93 -14.50
N GLY A 27 -5.14 13.36 -13.69
CA GLY A 27 -6.49 13.76 -14.11
C GLY A 27 -7.48 12.61 -14.31
N TRP A 28 -7.05 11.36 -14.26
CA TRP A 28 -7.91 10.19 -14.43
C TRP A 28 -7.34 8.95 -13.72
N SER A 29 -8.19 7.96 -13.47
CA SER A 29 -7.81 6.64 -12.96
C SER A 29 -8.62 5.55 -13.65
N HIS A 30 -8.03 4.37 -13.80
CA HIS A 30 -8.72 3.21 -14.35
C HIS A 30 -9.30 2.37 -13.19
N TRP A 31 -10.48 1.79 -13.38
CA TRP A 31 -11.14 0.98 -12.32
C TRP A 31 -10.27 -0.19 -11.81
N SER A 32 -9.39 -0.77 -12.68
CA SER A 32 -8.48 -1.81 -12.26
C SER A 32 -7.48 -1.36 -11.20
N MET A 33 -7.13 -0.06 -11.18
CA MET A 33 -6.25 0.51 -10.17
C MET A 33 -6.91 0.53 -8.79
N PHE A 34 -8.23 0.76 -8.74
CA PHE A 34 -9.00 0.63 -7.51
C PHE A 34 -8.92 -0.79 -6.94
N VAL A 35 -9.12 -1.80 -7.79
CA VAL A 35 -9.06 -3.21 -7.37
C VAL A 35 -7.64 -3.60 -6.97
N LEU A 36 -6.65 -3.26 -7.79
CA LEU A 36 -5.25 -3.54 -7.52
C LEU A 36 -4.79 -2.95 -6.19
N THR A 37 -5.00 -1.66 -6.00
CA THR A 37 -4.49 -0.96 -4.82
C THR A 37 -5.28 -1.29 -3.55
N GLY A 38 -6.57 -1.60 -3.67
CA GLY A 38 -7.34 -2.20 -2.59
C GLY A 38 -6.76 -3.55 -2.14
N PHE A 39 -6.41 -4.41 -3.12
CA PHE A 39 -5.75 -5.69 -2.86
C PHE A 39 -4.36 -5.50 -2.23
N LEU A 40 -3.51 -4.66 -2.81
CA LEU A 40 -2.17 -4.37 -2.28
C LEU A 40 -2.25 -3.80 -0.86
N GLY A 41 -3.16 -2.88 -0.59
CA GLY A 41 -3.37 -2.30 0.74
C GLY A 41 -3.69 -3.35 1.80
N VAL A 42 -4.57 -4.31 1.49
CA VAL A 42 -4.95 -5.36 2.44
C VAL A 42 -3.89 -6.44 2.56
N PHE A 43 -3.34 -6.94 1.45
CA PHE A 43 -2.47 -8.13 1.47
C PHE A 43 -0.98 -7.80 1.58
N CYS A 44 -0.52 -6.72 0.97
CA CYS A 44 0.90 -6.36 0.95
C CYS A 44 1.27 -5.31 2.01
N VAL A 45 0.31 -4.53 2.52
CA VAL A 45 0.58 -3.56 3.57
C VAL A 45 -0.02 -4.02 4.90
N ASP A 46 -1.33 -4.04 5.04
CA ASP A 46 -1.99 -4.34 6.31
C ASP A 46 -1.70 -5.77 6.82
N SER A 47 -1.70 -6.80 5.96
CA SER A 47 -1.39 -8.17 6.41
C SER A 47 0.06 -8.35 6.81
N ILE A 48 1.00 -7.69 6.14
CA ILE A 48 2.43 -7.73 6.51
C ILE A 48 2.65 -6.99 7.81
N ASN A 49 2.09 -5.79 7.93
CA ASN A 49 2.16 -4.98 9.13
C ASN A 49 1.60 -5.72 10.36
N ASN A 50 0.47 -6.41 10.21
CA ASN A 50 -0.13 -7.24 11.27
C ASN A 50 0.66 -8.51 11.60
N THR A 51 1.54 -8.97 10.70
CA THR A 51 2.41 -10.14 10.92
C THR A 51 3.70 -9.75 11.62
N LEU A 52 4.20 -8.55 11.34
CA LEU A 52 5.37 -8.00 11.98
C LEU A 52 5.01 -7.44 13.37
N SER A 53 5.94 -7.59 14.32
CA SER A 53 5.79 -6.93 15.62
C SER A 53 5.93 -5.41 15.48
N PHE A 54 5.26 -4.63 16.33
CA PHE A 54 5.52 -3.20 16.45
C PHE A 54 6.98 -2.86 16.87
N ASP A 55 7.72 -3.84 17.39
CA ASP A 55 9.16 -3.70 17.66
C ASP A 55 10.01 -3.78 16.37
N CYS A 56 9.42 -4.20 15.25
CA CYS A 56 10.11 -4.17 13.96
C CYS A 56 10.33 -2.72 13.51
N ASP A 57 11.55 -2.43 13.06
CA ASP A 57 11.88 -1.09 12.57
C ASP A 57 10.92 -0.67 11.45
N TYR A 58 10.39 0.54 11.55
CA TYR A 58 9.39 1.07 10.63
C TYR A 58 9.89 1.15 9.18
N ILE A 59 11.19 1.43 9.00
CA ILE A 59 11.81 1.46 7.67
C ILE A 59 11.78 0.05 7.05
N VAL A 60 12.03 -0.98 7.85
CA VAL A 60 11.96 -2.38 7.39
C VAL A 60 10.54 -2.75 6.98
N GLN A 61 9.52 -2.33 7.73
CA GLN A 61 8.11 -2.55 7.37
C GLN A 61 7.78 -1.89 6.03
N ILE A 62 8.20 -0.63 5.82
CA ILE A 62 8.02 0.08 4.55
C ILE A 62 8.71 -0.66 3.41
N LEU A 63 9.98 -1.07 3.59
CA LEU A 63 10.75 -1.76 2.54
C LEU A 63 10.11 -3.07 2.12
N ILE A 64 9.71 -3.91 3.07
CA ILE A 64 9.05 -5.19 2.78
C ILE A 64 7.74 -4.95 2.02
N SER A 65 6.89 -4.06 2.50
CA SER A 65 5.62 -3.74 1.85
C SER A 65 5.83 -3.13 0.45
N THR A 66 6.85 -2.29 0.27
CA THR A 66 7.19 -1.71 -1.04
C THR A 66 7.61 -2.79 -2.04
N ILE A 67 8.46 -3.73 -1.63
CA ILE A 67 8.88 -4.84 -2.50
C ILE A 67 7.66 -5.65 -2.95
N LEU A 68 6.77 -6.00 -2.02
CA LEU A 68 5.57 -6.77 -2.32
C LEU A 68 4.59 -6.00 -3.22
N CYS A 69 4.40 -4.71 -2.97
CA CYS A 69 3.57 -3.85 -3.82
C CYS A 69 4.16 -3.72 -5.23
N THR A 70 5.48 -3.56 -5.36
CA THR A 70 6.16 -3.49 -6.67
C THR A 70 6.03 -4.81 -7.44
N ILE A 71 6.17 -5.96 -6.77
CA ILE A 71 5.93 -7.27 -7.40
C ILE A 71 4.47 -7.38 -7.85
N GLY A 72 3.52 -6.99 -7.01
CA GLY A 72 2.10 -6.98 -7.33
C GLY A 72 1.76 -6.06 -8.50
N GLU A 73 2.34 -4.85 -8.55
CA GLU A 73 2.24 -3.92 -9.68
C GLU A 73 2.78 -4.55 -10.96
N GLY A 74 3.98 -5.13 -10.90
CA GLY A 74 4.60 -5.77 -12.06
C GLY A 74 3.79 -6.93 -12.63
N ILE A 75 3.31 -7.83 -11.78
CA ILE A 75 2.44 -8.95 -12.19
C ILE A 75 1.13 -8.43 -12.78
N SER A 76 0.49 -7.47 -12.12
CA SER A 76 -0.76 -6.88 -12.60
C SER A 76 -0.55 -6.13 -13.91
N GLY A 77 0.57 -5.43 -14.08
CA GLY A 77 0.93 -4.76 -15.31
C GLY A 77 1.12 -5.72 -16.48
N ILE A 78 1.78 -6.86 -16.27
CA ILE A 78 1.88 -7.90 -17.29
C ILE A 78 0.49 -8.41 -17.70
N ILE A 79 -0.38 -8.66 -16.73
CA ILE A 79 -1.75 -9.14 -17.02
C ILE A 79 -2.56 -8.06 -17.75
N LEU A 80 -2.62 -6.84 -17.20
CA LEU A 80 -3.52 -5.80 -17.70
C LEU A 80 -3.00 -5.17 -18.99
N ASN A 81 -1.70 -4.86 -19.07
CA ASN A 81 -1.15 -4.08 -20.18
C ASN A 81 -0.54 -4.95 -21.27
N VAL A 82 0.15 -6.07 -20.91
CA VAL A 82 0.79 -6.94 -21.92
C VAL A 82 -0.19 -7.98 -22.47
N TRP A 83 -0.90 -8.71 -21.61
CA TRP A 83 -1.82 -9.76 -22.06
C TRP A 83 -3.16 -9.23 -22.51
N LEU A 84 -3.80 -8.38 -21.70
CA LEU A 84 -5.13 -7.82 -22.01
C LEU A 84 -5.06 -6.53 -22.84
N GLN A 85 -3.88 -5.97 -23.07
CA GLN A 85 -3.63 -4.77 -23.89
C GLN A 85 -4.49 -3.55 -23.49
N LEU A 86 -4.80 -3.42 -22.18
CA LEU A 86 -5.64 -2.33 -21.68
C LEU A 86 -4.91 -0.99 -21.62
N ASN A 87 -3.56 -0.99 -21.70
CA ASN A 87 -2.72 0.22 -21.66
C ASN A 87 -3.05 1.16 -20.48
N VAL A 88 -3.24 0.59 -19.30
CA VAL A 88 -3.57 1.36 -18.08
C VAL A 88 -2.39 2.23 -17.67
N TRP A 89 -1.16 1.69 -17.74
CA TRP A 89 0.12 2.41 -17.58
C TRP A 89 1.22 1.72 -18.38
N ASP A 90 2.26 2.48 -18.72
CA ASP A 90 3.45 1.98 -19.41
C ASP A 90 4.65 2.87 -19.10
N TYR A 91 5.69 2.30 -18.50
CA TYR A 91 6.93 2.99 -18.20
C TYR A 91 8.04 2.70 -19.21
N SER A 92 7.77 1.98 -20.30
CA SER A 92 8.79 1.58 -21.30
C SER A 92 9.49 2.77 -21.95
N LYS A 93 8.82 3.92 -22.00
CA LYS A 93 9.38 5.17 -22.56
C LYS A 93 10.26 5.95 -21.57
N MET A 94 10.34 5.52 -20.32
CA MET A 94 11.22 6.17 -19.34
C MET A 94 12.66 5.71 -19.54
N THR A 95 13.58 6.67 -19.57
CA THR A 95 14.99 6.45 -19.95
C THR A 95 15.79 5.71 -18.87
N PHE A 96 15.30 5.65 -17.63
CA PHE A 96 16.05 5.06 -16.52
C PHE A 96 15.17 4.24 -15.57
N GLY A 97 15.72 3.09 -15.14
CA GLY A 97 15.18 2.31 -14.03
C GLY A 97 13.89 1.54 -14.32
N THR A 98 13.57 1.29 -15.59
CA THR A 98 12.40 0.51 -15.99
C THR A 98 12.68 -0.99 -16.00
N PHE A 99 11.78 -1.79 -15.43
CA PHE A 99 11.88 -3.24 -15.34
C PHE A 99 10.47 -3.91 -15.42
N PHE A 100 10.38 -5.24 -15.29
CA PHE A 100 9.13 -5.99 -15.50
C PHE A 100 8.43 -5.65 -16.82
N PHE A 101 9.16 -5.73 -17.95
CA PHE A 101 8.61 -5.45 -19.28
C PHE A 101 7.96 -4.05 -19.40
N GLY A 102 8.53 -3.04 -18.76
CA GLY A 102 7.98 -1.69 -18.79
C GLY A 102 6.85 -1.43 -17.79
N GLN A 103 6.54 -2.37 -16.90
CA GLN A 103 5.41 -2.24 -15.97
C GLN A 103 5.80 -1.64 -14.62
N CYS A 104 7.08 -1.62 -14.27
CA CYS A 104 7.61 -1.00 -13.08
C CYS A 104 8.76 -0.07 -13.40
N ASN A 105 8.96 0.95 -12.55
CA ASN A 105 10.06 1.88 -12.65
C ASN A 105 10.57 2.29 -11.26
N VAL A 106 11.88 2.44 -11.11
CA VAL A 106 12.53 2.76 -9.82
C VAL A 106 11.99 4.05 -9.19
N LEU A 107 11.71 5.09 -9.98
CA LEU A 107 11.13 6.33 -9.43
C LEU A 107 9.76 6.09 -8.81
N PHE A 108 8.95 5.23 -9.42
CA PHE A 108 7.64 4.86 -8.86
C PHE A 108 7.75 3.93 -7.67
N CYS A 109 8.84 3.14 -7.53
CA CYS A 109 9.12 2.42 -6.29
C CYS A 109 9.35 3.39 -5.12
N PHE A 110 10.04 4.51 -5.33
CA PHE A 110 10.14 5.56 -4.31
C PHE A 110 8.79 6.22 -3.99
N ALA A 111 7.96 6.46 -5.01
CA ALA A 111 6.60 6.95 -4.78
C ALA A 111 5.78 5.94 -3.95
N TRP A 112 5.90 4.64 -4.23
CA TRP A 112 5.31 3.59 -3.39
C TRP A 112 5.80 3.63 -1.95
N MET A 113 7.11 3.81 -1.71
CA MET A 113 7.64 3.94 -0.34
C MET A 113 6.98 5.08 0.43
N LEU A 114 6.79 6.25 -0.21
CA LEU A 114 6.12 7.39 0.40
C LEU A 114 4.64 7.10 0.70
N ILE A 115 3.92 6.53 -0.26
CA ILE A 115 2.51 6.17 -0.09
C ILE A 115 2.37 5.12 1.02
N ILE A 116 3.18 4.06 1.00
CA ILE A 116 3.15 2.97 1.97
C ILE A 116 3.45 3.47 3.38
N SER A 117 4.39 4.42 3.53
CA SER A 117 4.67 5.01 4.84
C SER A 117 3.44 5.67 5.47
N ILE A 118 2.55 6.22 4.67
CA ILE A 118 1.28 6.81 5.14
C ILE A 118 0.22 5.71 5.33
N ILE A 119 0.15 4.75 4.42
CA ILE A 119 -0.86 3.69 4.46
C ILE A 119 -0.68 2.75 5.65
N ILE A 120 0.55 2.47 6.10
CA ILE A 120 0.78 1.71 7.34
C ILE A 120 0.09 2.40 8.51
N PHE A 121 0.30 3.71 8.73
CA PHE A 121 -0.39 4.46 9.77
C PHE A 121 -1.91 4.43 9.62
N TYR A 122 -2.40 4.53 8.39
CA TYR A 122 -3.83 4.45 8.12
C TYR A 122 -4.41 3.07 8.47
N CYS A 123 -3.74 1.98 8.09
CA CYS A 123 -4.17 0.61 8.40
C CYS A 123 -4.22 0.39 9.92
N ASP A 124 -3.17 0.79 10.64
CA ASP A 124 -3.12 0.68 12.09
C ASP A 124 -4.18 1.54 12.78
N ALA A 125 -4.38 2.77 12.31
CA ALA A 125 -5.45 3.62 12.83
C ALA A 125 -6.83 3.01 12.61
N TYR A 126 -7.06 2.43 11.44
CA TYR A 126 -8.30 1.75 11.11
C TYR A 126 -8.51 0.50 11.99
N ASN A 127 -7.50 -0.35 12.12
CA ASN A 127 -7.55 -1.55 12.95
C ASN A 127 -7.67 -1.22 14.42
N TYR A 128 -6.96 -0.20 14.90
CA TYR A 128 -6.98 0.20 16.30
C TYR A 128 -8.24 0.96 16.69
N TYR A 129 -8.61 2.05 16.01
CA TYR A 129 -9.71 2.92 16.42
C TYR A 129 -11.08 2.41 15.95
N ILE A 130 -11.17 1.86 14.72
CA ILE A 130 -12.45 1.48 14.11
C ILE A 130 -12.77 0.02 14.40
N LEU A 131 -11.89 -0.90 14.04
CA LEU A 131 -12.14 -2.33 14.23
C LEU A 131 -11.89 -2.79 15.67
N LYS A 132 -11.03 -2.09 16.41
CA LYS A 132 -10.65 -2.41 17.79
C LYS A 132 -10.05 -3.81 17.94
N ILE A 133 -9.28 -4.26 16.95
CA ILE A 133 -8.67 -5.60 16.91
C ILE A 133 -7.18 -5.61 17.25
N GLU A 134 -6.53 -4.46 17.28
CA GLU A 134 -5.10 -4.32 17.57
C GLU A 134 -4.83 -3.59 18.89
N PRO A 135 -3.66 -3.84 19.51
CA PRO A 135 -3.16 -3.03 20.62
C PRO A 135 -2.81 -1.62 20.14
N CYS A 136 -2.45 -0.72 21.09
CA CYS A 136 -2.08 0.65 20.74
C CYS A 136 -0.81 0.65 19.88
N PRO A 137 -0.87 1.11 18.62
CA PRO A 137 0.29 1.11 17.72
C PRO A 137 1.37 2.09 18.17
N TYR A 138 2.62 1.67 17.99
CA TYR A 138 3.80 2.53 18.13
C TYR A 138 4.83 2.15 17.07
N TYR A 139 5.74 3.07 16.77
CA TYR A 139 6.70 2.89 15.68
C TYR A 139 8.10 3.24 16.15
N ILE A 140 9.06 2.41 15.71
CA ILE A 140 10.48 2.49 16.06
C ILE A 140 11.28 2.74 14.78
N ILE A 141 12.24 3.67 14.83
CA ILE A 141 13.24 3.87 13.80
C ILE A 141 14.62 3.83 14.47
N PHE A 142 15.52 2.97 13.99
CA PHE A 142 16.86 2.76 14.54
C PHE A 142 16.86 2.54 16.07
N GLY A 143 15.87 1.79 16.57
CA GLY A 143 15.74 1.50 18.01
C GLY A 143 15.08 2.59 18.85
N TYR A 144 14.74 3.74 18.26
CA TYR A 144 14.07 4.84 18.96
C TYR A 144 12.58 4.90 18.63
N LYS A 145 11.72 4.90 19.65
CA LYS A 145 10.28 5.09 19.47
C LYS A 145 10.03 6.56 19.09
N PHE A 146 9.60 6.81 17.84
CA PHE A 146 9.35 8.17 17.35
C PHE A 146 7.89 8.56 17.35
N LEU A 147 6.96 7.60 17.33
CA LEU A 147 5.53 7.84 17.33
C LEU A 147 4.79 6.74 18.11
N GLN A 148 3.75 7.12 18.82
CA GLN A 148 2.77 6.23 19.44
C GLN A 148 1.39 6.85 19.32
N PHE A 149 0.39 6.03 19.02
CA PHE A 149 -0.99 6.49 18.96
C PHE A 149 -1.50 6.82 20.37
N LYS A 150 -2.52 7.69 20.41
CA LYS A 150 -3.20 8.01 21.67
C LYS A 150 -4.03 6.82 22.11
N GLU A 151 -3.93 6.46 23.39
CA GLU A 151 -4.76 5.41 23.96
C GLU A 151 -6.25 5.74 23.83
N ARG A 152 -7.03 4.70 23.52
CA ARG A 152 -8.49 4.80 23.47
C ARG A 152 -9.01 5.08 24.88
N LYS A 153 -9.85 6.08 25.03
CA LYS A 153 -10.66 6.22 26.24
C LYS A 153 -11.70 5.09 26.23
N ASN A 154 -11.70 4.30 27.28
CA ASN A 154 -12.71 3.27 27.52
C ASN A 154 -14.09 3.90 27.67
#